data_a86c2930bc629725ea148621247ee58a
#
_entry.id   a86c2930bc629725ea148621247ee58a
#
_cell.length_a   1.000
_cell.length_b   1.000
_cell.length_c   1.000
_cell.angle_alpha   90.00
_cell.angle_beta   90.00
_cell.angle_gamma   90.00
#
_symmetry.space_group_name_H-M   'P 1'
#
loop_
_entity.id
_entity.type
_entity.pdbx_description
1 polymer ?
#
loop_
_entity_poly.entity_id
_entity_poly.type
_entity_poly.pdbx_seq_one_letter_code
_entity_poly.pdbx_strand_id
1 'polypeptide(L)'
;MPSQDEEGSAWEWSKTYFILGGLSVVFCFMRTHWGLQGGITAAQQLHNLAAQRVLMAPMSFYDATPTGRLLNRLSYDTEITDVNMTTKATVSLVALGWTITGVCIMSIISKGAMLVLLLPTFCALYRLQLYYRQSAVDLQRLDAISRSPLQSLLVEGIEGSAVIRAFGMQHSFVLRLRNAIDHNSEALLCWTAAQRWMGLRLDLYAALVAVGAAVIIATLRDPLGMSPSFAGMMMMWAFHQAITYMFLITASTEAELAATSVERVLSLAMDTPVEAPHRSDEGMKAEGEPHLGSPDADWPARGELTFENVQLRYRPGLPLALRGLSFTARAGGRLGVVGRTGAGKTFVSFHRASYFVALA
;
A
#
# COMPACT_ATOMS: atom_id res chain seq x y z
N MET A 1 -44.30 -24.84 -36.74
CA MET A 1 -44.10 -25.50 -35.42
C MET A 1 -42.75 -26.17 -35.44
N PRO A 2 -41.86 -25.94 -34.50
CA PRO A 2 -40.61 -26.69 -34.43
C PRO A 2 -40.90 -28.19 -34.27
N SER A 3 -40.05 -29.04 -34.83
CA SER A 3 -40.18 -30.49 -34.70
C SER A 3 -39.90 -30.91 -33.25
N GLN A 4 -40.48 -31.97 -32.72
CA GLN A 4 -40.24 -32.48 -31.35
C GLN A 4 -38.72 -32.73 -31.06
N ASP A 5 -37.93 -33.02 -32.06
CA ASP A 5 -36.50 -33.19 -31.98
C ASP A 5 -35.78 -31.87 -31.76
N GLU A 6 -36.28 -30.73 -32.27
CA GLU A 6 -35.71 -29.40 -32.04
C GLU A 6 -36.03 -28.89 -30.62
N GLU A 7 -37.21 -29.20 -30.07
CA GLU A 7 -37.57 -28.84 -28.66
C GLU A 7 -36.78 -29.67 -27.67
N GLY A 8 -36.55 -30.95 -27.88
CA GLY A 8 -35.67 -31.79 -27.06
C GLY A 8 -34.23 -31.30 -27.05
N SER A 9 -33.70 -30.90 -28.21
CA SER A 9 -32.38 -30.28 -28.32
C SER A 9 -32.28 -28.94 -27.59
N ALA A 10 -33.26 -28.05 -27.72
CA ALA A 10 -33.29 -26.75 -27.08
C ALA A 10 -33.31 -26.87 -25.55
N TRP A 11 -34.03 -27.86 -24.99
CA TRP A 11 -34.08 -28.14 -23.57
C TRP A 11 -32.74 -28.63 -23.02
N GLU A 12 -32.05 -29.51 -23.70
CA GLU A 12 -30.71 -29.98 -23.29
C GLU A 12 -29.67 -28.85 -23.31
N TRP A 13 -29.69 -27.97 -24.32
CA TRP A 13 -28.83 -26.79 -24.37
C TRP A 13 -29.14 -25.82 -23.22
N SER A 14 -30.42 -25.61 -22.89
CA SER A 14 -30.83 -24.77 -21.79
C SER A 14 -30.34 -25.30 -20.42
N LYS A 15 -30.47 -26.62 -20.19
CA LYS A 15 -29.93 -27.24 -18.95
C LYS A 15 -28.41 -27.05 -18.85
N THR A 16 -27.68 -27.31 -19.92
CA THR A 16 -26.23 -27.13 -19.94
C THR A 16 -25.85 -25.69 -19.62
N TYR A 17 -26.56 -24.71 -20.22
CA TYR A 17 -26.35 -23.29 -19.94
C TYR A 17 -26.58 -22.94 -18.47
N PHE A 18 -27.66 -23.40 -17.86
CA PHE A 18 -27.95 -23.18 -16.45
C PHE A 18 -26.93 -23.84 -15.52
N ILE A 19 -26.47 -25.06 -15.84
CA ILE A 19 -25.44 -25.73 -15.06
C ILE A 19 -24.12 -24.97 -15.12
N LEU A 20 -23.68 -24.57 -16.32
CA LEU A 20 -22.45 -23.78 -16.48
C LEU A 20 -22.56 -22.42 -15.82
N GLY A 21 -23.73 -21.76 -15.91
CA GLY A 21 -24.01 -20.50 -15.23
C GLY A 21 -23.92 -20.65 -13.72
N GLY A 22 -24.57 -21.65 -13.15
CA GLY A 22 -24.50 -21.97 -11.72
C GLY A 22 -23.07 -22.27 -11.25
N LEU A 23 -22.33 -23.07 -12.03
CA LEU A 23 -20.93 -23.40 -11.75
C LEU A 23 -20.05 -22.14 -11.78
N SER A 24 -20.26 -21.25 -12.74
CA SER A 24 -19.50 -19.98 -12.84
C SER A 24 -19.73 -19.07 -11.62
N VAL A 25 -20.95 -19.02 -11.09
CA VAL A 25 -21.27 -18.27 -9.85
C VAL A 25 -20.53 -18.87 -8.65
N VAL A 26 -20.51 -20.20 -8.51
CA VAL A 26 -19.77 -20.89 -7.44
C VAL A 26 -18.27 -20.59 -7.54
N PHE A 27 -17.67 -20.71 -8.72
CA PHE A 27 -16.25 -20.40 -8.91
C PHE A 27 -15.93 -18.91 -8.64
N CYS A 28 -16.80 -18.00 -9.04
CA CYS A 28 -16.66 -16.58 -8.75
C CYS A 28 -16.67 -16.31 -7.25
N PHE A 29 -17.59 -16.95 -6.53
CA PHE A 29 -17.65 -16.84 -5.07
C PHE A 29 -16.40 -17.42 -4.39
N MET A 30 -15.99 -18.64 -4.77
CA MET A 30 -14.78 -19.28 -4.22
C MET A 30 -13.53 -18.44 -4.47
N ARG A 31 -13.34 -17.95 -5.69
CA ARG A 31 -12.22 -17.07 -6.04
C ARG A 31 -12.19 -15.81 -5.16
N THR A 32 -13.34 -15.13 -5.01
CA THR A 32 -13.44 -13.92 -4.21
C THR A 32 -13.16 -14.21 -2.74
N HIS A 33 -13.75 -15.28 -2.22
CA HIS A 33 -13.55 -15.69 -0.83
C HIS A 33 -12.07 -16.00 -0.54
N TRP A 34 -11.42 -16.81 -1.36
CA TRP A 34 -10.00 -17.16 -1.17
C TRP A 34 -9.07 -15.96 -1.36
N GLY A 35 -9.36 -15.09 -2.32
CA GLY A 35 -8.60 -13.85 -2.51
C GLY A 35 -8.65 -12.94 -1.29
N LEU A 36 -9.85 -12.73 -0.74
CA LEU A 36 -10.04 -11.92 0.45
C LEU A 36 -9.39 -12.55 1.70
N GLN A 37 -9.59 -13.85 1.92
CA GLN A 37 -9.00 -14.57 3.06
C GLN A 37 -7.47 -14.53 3.00
N GLY A 38 -6.89 -14.76 1.83
CA GLY A 38 -5.45 -14.66 1.63
C GLY A 38 -4.91 -13.27 1.93
N GLY A 39 -5.60 -12.23 1.43
CA GLY A 39 -5.25 -10.83 1.68
C GLY A 39 -5.31 -10.46 3.16
N ILE A 40 -6.40 -10.77 3.83
CA ILE A 40 -6.59 -10.51 5.26
C ILE A 40 -5.51 -11.20 6.09
N THR A 41 -5.22 -12.47 5.80
CA THR A 41 -4.20 -13.22 6.53
C THR A 41 -2.80 -12.62 6.35
N ALA A 42 -2.45 -12.26 5.13
CA ALA A 42 -1.16 -11.62 4.83
C ALA A 42 -1.03 -10.26 5.52
N ALA A 43 -2.07 -9.44 5.46
CA ALA A 43 -2.09 -8.12 6.10
C ALA A 43 -2.01 -8.23 7.63
N GLN A 44 -2.72 -9.17 8.23
CA GLN A 44 -2.65 -9.46 9.67
C GLN A 44 -1.24 -9.88 10.11
N GLN A 45 -0.60 -10.78 9.35
CA GLN A 45 0.77 -11.20 9.64
C GLN A 45 1.76 -10.03 9.56
N LEU A 46 1.64 -9.21 8.52
CA LEU A 46 2.49 -8.04 8.33
C LEU A 46 2.29 -7.01 9.45
N HIS A 47 1.03 -6.71 9.79
CA HIS A 47 0.70 -5.78 10.87
C HIS A 47 1.23 -6.26 12.23
N ASN A 48 1.00 -7.54 12.57
CA ASN A 48 1.48 -8.12 13.82
C ASN A 48 3.01 -8.07 13.90
N LEU A 49 3.70 -8.37 12.80
CA LEU A 49 5.17 -8.30 12.74
C LEU A 49 5.65 -6.85 12.94
N ALA A 50 5.04 -5.88 12.25
CA ALA A 50 5.38 -4.48 12.38
C ALA A 50 5.11 -3.94 13.80
N ALA A 51 3.95 -4.25 14.38
CA ALA A 51 3.58 -3.86 15.72
C ALA A 51 4.54 -4.45 16.77
N GLN A 52 4.85 -5.75 16.65
CA GLN A 52 5.79 -6.41 17.55
C GLN A 52 7.19 -5.80 17.47
N ARG A 53 7.70 -5.51 16.25
CA ARG A 53 8.99 -4.86 16.06
C ARG A 53 9.03 -3.46 16.64
N VAL A 54 7.98 -2.68 16.43
CA VAL A 54 7.87 -1.33 17.01
C VAL A 54 7.87 -1.41 18.54
N LEU A 55 7.11 -2.31 19.15
CA LEU A 55 7.06 -2.46 20.61
C LEU A 55 8.41 -2.91 21.22
N MET A 56 9.22 -3.61 20.46
CA MET A 56 10.57 -4.07 20.86
C MET A 56 11.67 -3.09 20.43
N ALA A 57 11.34 -1.92 19.91
CA ALA A 57 12.31 -0.95 19.43
C ALA A 57 12.98 -0.20 20.61
N PRO A 58 14.30 0.08 20.53
CA PRO A 58 15.00 0.85 21.54
C PRO A 58 14.51 2.31 21.60
N MET A 59 14.67 2.96 22.75
CA MET A 59 14.22 4.34 22.95
C MET A 59 14.83 5.33 21.95
N SER A 60 16.06 5.09 21.51
CA SER A 60 16.74 5.87 20.46
C SER A 60 15.99 5.90 19.13
N PHE A 61 15.21 4.86 18.81
CA PHE A 61 14.34 4.81 17.64
C PHE A 61 13.18 5.78 17.76
N TYR A 62 12.53 5.83 18.93
CA TYR A 62 11.41 6.74 19.19
C TYR A 62 11.85 8.21 19.23
N ASP A 63 13.04 8.50 19.77
CA ASP A 63 13.61 9.84 19.76
C ASP A 63 13.96 10.33 18.33
N ALA A 64 14.25 9.40 17.41
CA ALA A 64 14.60 9.71 16.04
C ALA A 64 13.39 9.74 15.10
N THR A 65 12.29 9.05 15.45
CA THR A 65 11.12 8.85 14.60
C THR A 65 9.90 9.58 15.15
N PRO A 66 9.34 10.56 14.43
CA PRO A 66 8.12 11.25 14.88
C PRO A 66 6.97 10.25 15.07
N THR A 67 6.29 10.33 16.22
CA THR A 67 5.15 9.46 16.59
C THR A 67 4.03 9.47 15.54
N GLY A 68 3.76 10.63 14.92
CA GLY A 68 2.79 10.76 13.84
C GLY A 68 3.14 9.91 12.61
N ARG A 69 4.43 9.70 12.32
CA ARG A 69 4.86 8.83 11.21
C ARG A 69 4.57 7.37 11.53
N LEU A 70 4.85 6.92 12.76
CA LEU A 70 4.55 5.55 13.20
C LEU A 70 3.05 5.29 13.20
N LEU A 71 2.28 6.23 13.74
CA LEU A 71 0.82 6.13 13.77
C LEU A 71 0.24 6.04 12.35
N ASN A 72 0.71 6.88 11.43
CA ASN A 72 0.25 6.86 10.03
C ASN A 72 0.59 5.53 9.33
N ARG A 73 1.74 4.94 9.60
CA ARG A 73 2.12 3.63 9.05
C ARG A 73 1.28 2.48 9.61
N LEU A 74 1.02 2.50 10.94
CA LEU A 74 0.26 1.45 11.61
C LEU A 74 -1.27 1.60 11.46
N SER A 75 -1.78 2.75 11.01
CA SER A 75 -3.20 2.96 10.72
C SER A 75 -3.47 3.04 9.22
N TYR A 76 -3.13 4.16 8.59
CA TYR A 76 -3.47 4.44 7.20
C TYR A 76 -2.79 3.49 6.19
N ASP A 77 -1.47 3.26 6.32
CA ASP A 77 -0.78 2.33 5.40
C ASP A 77 -1.26 0.88 5.62
N THR A 78 -1.65 0.50 6.84
CA THR A 78 -2.25 -0.81 7.12
C THR A 78 -3.64 -0.92 6.49
N GLU A 79 -4.49 0.11 6.58
CA GLU A 79 -5.80 0.14 5.91
C GLU A 79 -5.67 -0.04 4.38
N ILE A 80 -4.70 0.65 3.76
CA ILE A 80 -4.42 0.46 2.33
C ILE A 80 -3.98 -0.97 2.03
N THR A 81 -3.18 -1.57 2.89
CA THR A 81 -2.70 -2.96 2.73
C THR A 81 -3.85 -3.95 2.84
N ASP A 82 -4.73 -3.80 3.83
CA ASP A 82 -5.85 -4.70 4.09
C ASP A 82 -6.90 -4.67 2.98
N VAL A 83 -7.33 -3.47 2.60
CA VAL A 83 -8.50 -3.27 1.73
C VAL A 83 -8.09 -3.03 0.29
N ASN A 84 -7.26 -2.01 0.05
CA ASN A 84 -6.99 -1.54 -1.30
C ASN A 84 -6.08 -2.50 -2.06
N MET A 85 -4.97 -2.96 -1.46
CA MET A 85 -4.03 -3.86 -2.12
C MET A 85 -4.70 -5.16 -2.54
N THR A 86 -5.41 -5.81 -1.63
CA THR A 86 -6.10 -7.09 -1.90
C THR A 86 -7.18 -6.92 -2.97
N THR A 87 -7.99 -5.88 -2.89
CA THR A 87 -9.07 -5.63 -3.85
C THR A 87 -8.52 -5.29 -5.22
N LYS A 88 -7.56 -4.38 -5.31
CA LYS A 88 -7.02 -3.91 -6.61
C LYS A 88 -6.17 -4.98 -7.29
N ALA A 89 -5.39 -5.75 -6.54
CA ALA A 89 -4.67 -6.91 -7.08
C ALA A 89 -5.62 -7.97 -7.62
N THR A 90 -6.70 -8.28 -6.90
CA THR A 90 -7.70 -9.24 -7.36
C THR A 90 -8.41 -8.77 -8.62
N VAL A 91 -8.82 -7.50 -8.69
CA VAL A 91 -9.45 -6.91 -9.89
C VAL A 91 -8.49 -6.94 -11.08
N SER A 92 -7.22 -6.61 -10.87
CA SER A 92 -6.20 -6.65 -11.91
C SER A 92 -6.00 -8.06 -12.48
N LEU A 93 -5.90 -9.08 -11.62
CA LEU A 93 -5.78 -10.48 -12.05
C LEU A 93 -7.01 -10.96 -12.82
N VAL A 94 -8.21 -10.56 -12.39
CA VAL A 94 -9.46 -10.88 -13.09
C VAL A 94 -9.52 -10.23 -14.46
N ALA A 95 -9.18 -8.95 -14.56
CA ALA A 95 -9.15 -8.22 -15.81
C ALA A 95 -8.10 -8.81 -16.79
N LEU A 96 -6.95 -9.25 -16.27
CA LEU A 96 -5.95 -9.96 -17.04
C LEU A 96 -6.50 -11.28 -17.59
N GLY A 97 -7.16 -12.08 -16.74
CA GLY A 97 -7.81 -13.33 -17.16
C GLY A 97 -8.86 -13.10 -18.24
N TRP A 98 -9.71 -12.09 -18.12
CA TRP A 98 -10.71 -11.73 -19.13
C TRP A 98 -10.06 -11.27 -20.43
N THR A 99 -9.00 -10.48 -20.36
CA THR A 99 -8.23 -10.05 -21.52
C THR A 99 -7.66 -11.26 -22.29
N ILE A 100 -7.00 -12.19 -21.58
CA ILE A 100 -6.44 -13.41 -22.14
C ILE A 100 -7.56 -14.27 -22.77
N THR A 101 -8.66 -14.45 -22.06
CA THR A 101 -9.82 -15.23 -22.55
C THR A 101 -10.37 -14.64 -23.85
N GLY A 102 -10.55 -13.32 -23.90
CA GLY A 102 -11.04 -12.66 -25.11
C GLY A 102 -10.08 -12.79 -26.29
N VAL A 103 -8.79 -12.63 -26.07
CA VAL A 103 -7.76 -12.83 -27.10
C VAL A 103 -7.77 -14.29 -27.60
N CYS A 104 -7.85 -15.27 -26.69
CA CYS A 104 -7.92 -16.69 -27.05
C CYS A 104 -9.16 -17.01 -27.89
N ILE A 105 -10.35 -16.57 -27.44
CA ILE A 105 -11.62 -16.83 -28.16
C ILE A 105 -11.59 -16.23 -29.56
N MET A 106 -11.22 -14.95 -29.69
CA MET A 106 -11.13 -14.29 -30.98
C MET A 106 -10.11 -14.93 -31.88
N SER A 107 -8.97 -15.40 -31.36
CA SER A 107 -7.93 -16.08 -32.14
C SER A 107 -8.36 -17.47 -32.59
N ILE A 108 -9.05 -18.24 -31.76
CA ILE A 108 -9.56 -19.57 -32.10
C ILE A 108 -10.63 -19.45 -33.20
N ILE A 109 -11.60 -18.55 -33.04
CA ILE A 109 -12.69 -18.34 -34.00
C ILE A 109 -12.15 -17.93 -35.38
N SER A 110 -11.19 -17.01 -35.38
CA SER A 110 -10.57 -16.50 -36.63
C SER A 110 -9.43 -17.37 -37.18
N LYS A 111 -9.19 -18.55 -36.59
CA LYS A 111 -8.05 -19.44 -36.90
C LYS A 111 -6.71 -18.68 -36.92
N GLY A 112 -6.52 -17.75 -36.01
CA GLY A 112 -5.31 -16.96 -35.87
C GLY A 112 -5.29 -15.63 -36.63
N ALA A 113 -6.21 -15.37 -37.56
CA ALA A 113 -6.22 -14.13 -38.34
C ALA A 113 -6.29 -12.88 -37.45
N MET A 114 -7.02 -12.93 -36.33
CA MET A 114 -7.14 -11.82 -35.40
C MET A 114 -5.81 -11.49 -34.67
N LEU A 115 -4.88 -12.45 -34.55
CA LEU A 115 -3.58 -12.18 -33.90
C LEU A 115 -2.73 -11.17 -34.67
N VAL A 116 -2.88 -11.07 -35.96
CA VAL A 116 -2.18 -10.07 -36.81
C VAL A 116 -2.54 -8.66 -36.38
N LEU A 117 -3.77 -8.45 -35.89
CA LEU A 117 -4.22 -7.16 -35.36
C LEU A 117 -3.94 -7.02 -33.84
N LEU A 118 -4.20 -8.08 -33.07
CA LEU A 118 -4.11 -8.03 -31.60
C LEU A 118 -2.67 -7.89 -31.11
N LEU A 119 -1.68 -8.54 -31.72
CA LEU A 119 -0.29 -8.44 -31.28
C LEU A 119 0.28 -7.01 -31.40
N PRO A 120 0.20 -6.32 -32.56
CA PRO A 120 0.70 -4.95 -32.65
C PRO A 120 -0.11 -3.97 -31.78
N THR A 121 -1.42 -4.15 -31.65
CA THR A 121 -2.25 -3.32 -30.76
C THR A 121 -1.87 -3.53 -29.30
N PHE A 122 -1.61 -4.75 -28.87
CA PHE A 122 -1.14 -5.03 -27.51
C PHE A 122 0.25 -4.42 -27.24
N CYS A 123 1.19 -4.52 -28.18
CA CYS A 123 2.49 -3.87 -28.07
C CYS A 123 2.39 -2.34 -27.97
N ALA A 124 1.49 -1.76 -28.76
CA ALA A 124 1.24 -0.31 -28.73
C ALA A 124 0.61 0.12 -27.40
N LEU A 125 -0.36 -0.65 -26.88
CA LEU A 125 -0.98 -0.42 -25.57
C LEU A 125 0.05 -0.55 -24.44
N TYR A 126 0.92 -1.54 -24.48
CA TYR A 126 1.95 -1.71 -23.46
C TYR A 126 2.93 -0.53 -23.44
N ARG A 127 3.37 -0.05 -24.60
CA ARG A 127 4.21 1.17 -24.68
C ARG A 127 3.48 2.42 -24.18
N LEU A 128 2.21 2.56 -24.54
CA LEU A 128 1.37 3.66 -24.09
C LEU A 128 1.20 3.62 -22.56
N GLN A 129 1.00 2.44 -21.97
CA GLN A 129 0.91 2.25 -20.53
C GLN A 129 2.20 2.66 -19.82
N LEU A 130 3.36 2.27 -20.32
CA LEU A 130 4.64 2.67 -19.75
C LEU A 130 4.82 4.19 -19.75
N TYR A 131 4.45 4.86 -20.84
CA TYR A 131 4.52 6.31 -20.95
C TYR A 131 3.54 7.00 -19.99
N TYR A 132 2.28 6.55 -19.96
CA TYR A 132 1.24 7.09 -19.08
C TYR A 132 1.60 6.94 -17.61
N ARG A 133 2.08 5.78 -17.21
CA ARG A 133 2.41 5.42 -15.82
C ARG A 133 3.38 6.42 -15.19
N GLN A 134 4.44 6.80 -15.89
CA GLN A 134 5.43 7.77 -15.39
C GLN A 134 4.77 9.11 -15.06
N SER A 135 3.97 9.64 -15.99
CA SER A 135 3.27 10.92 -15.80
C SER A 135 2.17 10.83 -14.74
N ALA A 136 1.41 9.73 -14.70
CA ALA A 136 0.30 9.54 -13.77
C ALA A 136 0.76 9.50 -12.31
N VAL A 137 1.88 8.83 -12.02
CA VAL A 137 2.47 8.76 -10.67
C VAL A 137 2.93 10.13 -10.20
N ASP A 138 3.59 10.91 -11.07
CA ASP A 138 4.08 12.23 -10.71
C ASP A 138 2.94 13.24 -10.51
N LEU A 139 1.90 13.18 -11.35
CA LEU A 139 0.72 14.02 -11.21
C LEU A 139 -0.06 13.71 -9.92
N GLN A 140 -0.15 12.45 -9.56
CA GLN A 140 -0.79 12.03 -8.31
C GLN A 140 0.01 12.47 -7.08
N ARG A 141 1.34 12.43 -7.15
CA ARG A 141 2.22 12.99 -6.10
C ARG A 141 2.03 14.49 -5.98
N LEU A 142 1.91 15.20 -7.11
CA LEU A 142 1.69 16.64 -7.13
C LEU A 142 0.34 17.00 -6.47
N ASP A 143 -0.74 16.28 -6.81
CA ASP A 143 -2.04 16.43 -6.12
C ASP A 143 -1.93 16.23 -4.61
N ALA A 144 -1.25 15.17 -4.17
CA ALA A 144 -1.06 14.89 -2.74
C ALA A 144 -0.26 15.98 -2.02
N ILE A 145 0.81 16.49 -2.64
CA ILE A 145 1.65 17.57 -2.08
C ILE A 145 0.86 18.88 -2.03
N SER A 146 0.14 19.25 -3.09
CA SER A 146 -0.63 20.50 -3.15
C SER A 146 -1.84 20.51 -2.20
N ARG A 147 -2.32 19.35 -1.78
CA ARG A 147 -3.40 19.19 -0.80
C ARG A 147 -2.97 19.52 0.64
N SER A 148 -1.72 19.30 0.99
CA SER A 148 -1.20 19.52 2.34
C SER A 148 -1.30 20.97 2.82
N PRO A 149 -0.91 22.01 2.05
CA PRO A 149 -1.10 23.41 2.44
C PRO A 149 -2.57 23.80 2.63
N LEU A 150 -3.46 23.26 1.78
CA LEU A 150 -4.90 23.46 1.92
C LEU A 150 -5.43 22.93 3.25
N GLN A 151 -5.06 21.70 3.61
CA GLN A 151 -5.46 21.08 4.88
C GLN A 151 -4.91 21.88 6.08
N SER A 152 -3.65 22.31 6.02
CA SER A 152 -3.04 23.12 7.09
C SER A 152 -3.76 24.44 7.30
N LEU A 153 -4.11 25.16 6.20
CA LEU A 153 -4.89 26.38 6.26
C LEU A 153 -6.30 26.18 6.83
N LEU A 154 -6.94 25.05 6.51
CA LEU A 154 -8.26 24.72 7.08
C LEU A 154 -8.17 24.53 8.58
N VAL A 155 -7.19 23.76 9.08
CA VAL A 155 -6.96 23.54 10.52
C VAL A 155 -6.64 24.87 11.19
N GLU A 156 -5.71 25.66 10.66
CA GLU A 156 -5.35 27.01 11.16
C GLU A 156 -6.57 27.94 11.22
N GLY A 157 -7.44 27.89 10.21
CA GLY A 157 -8.67 28.70 10.17
C GLY A 157 -9.69 28.30 11.21
N ILE A 158 -9.83 27.01 11.50
CA ILE A 158 -10.76 26.50 12.53
C ILE A 158 -10.24 26.86 13.92
N GLU A 159 -8.98 26.52 14.22
CA GLU A 159 -8.35 26.76 15.52
C GLU A 159 -8.17 28.26 15.81
N GLY A 160 -7.74 29.02 14.79
CA GLY A 160 -7.48 30.46 14.87
C GLY A 160 -8.69 31.37 14.64
N SER A 161 -9.91 30.82 14.51
CA SER A 161 -11.09 31.61 14.10
C SER A 161 -11.39 32.82 14.96
N ALA A 162 -11.19 32.72 16.26
CA ALA A 162 -11.39 33.85 17.19
C ALA A 162 -10.33 34.96 16.97
N VAL A 163 -9.08 34.58 16.74
CA VAL A 163 -7.98 35.51 16.47
C VAL A 163 -8.16 36.21 15.12
N ILE A 164 -8.50 35.45 14.08
CA ILE A 164 -8.75 35.98 12.72
C ILE A 164 -9.86 37.04 12.76
N ARG A 165 -10.92 36.80 13.55
CA ARG A 165 -12.02 37.76 13.73
C ARG A 165 -11.59 38.98 14.52
N ALA A 166 -10.85 38.78 15.61
CA ALA A 166 -10.38 39.87 16.47
C ALA A 166 -9.49 40.85 15.71
N PHE A 167 -8.65 40.36 14.79
CA PHE A 167 -7.79 41.18 13.96
C PHE A 167 -8.43 41.65 12.64
N GLY A 168 -9.69 41.30 12.36
CA GLY A 168 -10.39 41.69 11.13
C GLY A 168 -9.79 41.11 9.83
N MET A 169 -9.04 39.98 9.92
CA MET A 169 -8.28 39.39 8.81
C MET A 169 -9.04 38.33 8.01
N GLN A 170 -10.36 38.23 8.16
CA GLN A 170 -11.18 37.21 7.48
C GLN A 170 -11.00 37.21 5.97
N HIS A 171 -11.02 38.39 5.36
CA HIS A 171 -10.88 38.53 3.91
C HIS A 171 -9.51 38.05 3.40
N SER A 172 -8.44 38.42 4.09
CA SER A 172 -7.09 37.97 3.74
C SER A 172 -6.94 36.45 3.89
N PHE A 173 -7.54 35.87 4.93
CA PHE A 173 -7.50 34.44 5.16
C PHE A 173 -8.28 33.66 4.08
N VAL A 174 -9.46 34.15 3.69
CA VAL A 174 -10.25 33.57 2.60
C VAL A 174 -9.51 33.63 1.26
N LEU A 175 -8.79 34.73 0.97
CA LEU A 175 -7.97 34.81 -0.24
C LEU A 175 -6.83 33.78 -0.24
N ARG A 176 -6.14 33.60 0.87
CA ARG A 176 -5.11 32.54 1.00
C ARG A 176 -5.70 31.14 0.78
N LEU A 177 -6.86 30.88 1.38
CA LEU A 177 -7.54 29.61 1.23
C LEU A 177 -7.96 29.36 -0.24
N ARG A 178 -8.51 30.37 -0.92
CA ARG A 178 -8.86 30.28 -2.35
C ARG A 178 -7.64 29.97 -3.20
N ASN A 179 -6.53 30.69 -3.01
CA ASN A 179 -5.30 30.42 -3.76
C ASN A 179 -4.77 28.99 -3.52
N ALA A 180 -4.89 28.46 -2.31
CA ALA A 180 -4.51 27.07 -2.01
C ALA A 180 -5.45 26.05 -2.68
N ILE A 181 -6.77 26.36 -2.74
CA ILE A 181 -7.75 25.56 -3.46
C ILE A 181 -7.46 25.58 -4.96
N ASP A 182 -7.20 26.74 -5.54
CA ASP A 182 -6.92 26.88 -6.96
C ASP A 182 -5.68 26.08 -7.35
N HIS A 183 -4.60 26.18 -6.56
CA HIS A 183 -3.37 25.43 -6.81
C HIS A 183 -3.56 23.91 -6.71
N ASN A 184 -4.35 23.41 -5.73
CA ASN A 184 -4.69 22.00 -5.66
C ASN A 184 -5.61 21.57 -6.82
N SER A 185 -6.57 22.44 -7.21
CA SER A 185 -7.48 22.17 -8.33
C SER A 185 -6.75 22.06 -9.66
N GLU A 186 -5.70 22.86 -9.89
CA GLU A 186 -4.83 22.75 -11.08
C GLU A 186 -4.15 21.37 -11.14
N ALA A 187 -3.57 20.92 -10.04
CA ALA A 187 -2.94 19.59 -9.95
C ALA A 187 -3.94 18.45 -10.20
N LEU A 188 -5.11 18.54 -9.57
CA LEU A 188 -6.20 17.58 -9.74
C LEU A 188 -6.74 17.56 -11.17
N LEU A 189 -6.86 18.73 -11.80
CA LEU A 189 -7.29 18.86 -13.20
C LEU A 189 -6.28 18.21 -14.15
N CYS A 190 -4.99 18.46 -13.96
CA CYS A 190 -3.94 17.83 -14.76
C CYS A 190 -3.96 16.29 -14.62
N TRP A 191 -4.13 15.78 -13.41
CA TRP A 191 -4.24 14.36 -13.18
C TRP A 191 -5.48 13.76 -13.85
N THR A 192 -6.65 14.40 -13.68
CA THR A 192 -7.91 13.96 -14.32
C THR A 192 -7.82 14.03 -15.85
N ALA A 193 -7.20 15.08 -16.39
CA ALA A 193 -6.97 15.23 -17.84
C ALA A 193 -6.07 14.10 -18.39
N ALA A 194 -5.02 13.75 -17.66
CA ALA A 194 -4.16 12.62 -18.03
C ALA A 194 -4.93 11.27 -18.04
N GLN A 195 -5.81 11.04 -17.06
CA GLN A 195 -6.67 9.86 -17.06
C GLN A 195 -7.63 9.84 -18.27
N ARG A 196 -8.27 10.96 -18.58
CA ARG A 196 -9.15 11.08 -19.75
C ARG A 196 -8.40 10.91 -21.05
N TRP A 197 -7.19 11.45 -21.14
CA TRP A 197 -6.30 11.28 -22.29
C TRP A 197 -5.96 9.80 -22.52
N MET A 198 -5.69 9.04 -21.45
CA MET A 198 -5.47 7.61 -21.56
C MET A 198 -6.74 6.86 -21.97
N GLY A 199 -7.89 7.19 -21.34
CA GLY A 199 -9.18 6.60 -21.68
C GLY A 199 -9.53 6.72 -23.15
N LEU A 200 -9.42 7.92 -23.75
CA LEU A 200 -9.66 8.14 -25.18
C LEU A 200 -8.81 7.24 -26.09
N ARG A 201 -7.54 6.98 -25.72
CA ARG A 201 -6.67 6.12 -26.50
C ARG A 201 -7.06 4.66 -26.37
N LEU A 202 -7.48 4.25 -25.19
CA LEU A 202 -8.03 2.89 -25.00
C LEU A 202 -9.29 2.68 -25.81
N ASP A 203 -10.19 3.67 -25.87
CA ASP A 203 -11.40 3.60 -26.69
C ASP A 203 -11.07 3.54 -28.18
N LEU A 204 -10.07 4.29 -28.64
CA LEU A 204 -9.59 4.22 -30.03
C LEU A 204 -9.01 2.85 -30.38
N TYR A 205 -8.22 2.25 -29.49
CA TYR A 205 -7.69 0.90 -29.69
C TYR A 205 -8.80 -0.14 -29.70
N ALA A 206 -9.79 0.00 -28.84
CA ALA A 206 -10.93 -0.89 -28.81
C ALA A 206 -11.78 -0.78 -30.09
N ALA A 207 -12.01 0.45 -30.58
CA ALA A 207 -12.67 0.67 -31.87
C ALA A 207 -11.88 0.04 -33.01
N LEU A 208 -10.55 0.13 -33.01
CA LEU A 208 -9.69 -0.51 -34.00
C LEU A 208 -9.83 -2.04 -33.97
N VAL A 209 -9.86 -2.64 -32.79
CA VAL A 209 -10.07 -4.09 -32.62
C VAL A 209 -11.47 -4.49 -33.11
N ALA A 210 -12.52 -3.72 -32.79
CA ALA A 210 -13.88 -3.99 -33.24
C ALA A 210 -14.03 -3.86 -34.75
N VAL A 211 -13.47 -2.82 -35.37
CA VAL A 211 -13.45 -2.65 -36.82
C VAL A 211 -12.65 -3.78 -37.48
N GLY A 212 -11.50 -4.13 -36.95
CA GLY A 212 -10.70 -5.25 -37.44
C GLY A 212 -11.45 -6.59 -37.39
N ALA A 213 -12.17 -6.86 -36.30
CA ALA A 213 -13.04 -8.01 -36.17
C ALA A 213 -14.15 -8.01 -37.23
N ALA A 214 -14.80 -6.86 -37.45
CA ALA A 214 -15.82 -6.72 -38.48
C ALA A 214 -15.27 -6.96 -39.90
N VAL A 215 -14.08 -6.42 -40.20
CA VAL A 215 -13.41 -6.66 -41.49
C VAL A 215 -13.06 -8.13 -41.67
N ILE A 216 -12.52 -8.80 -40.67
CA ILE A 216 -12.19 -10.22 -40.71
C ILE A 216 -13.48 -11.06 -40.93
N ILE A 217 -14.56 -10.73 -40.24
CA ILE A 217 -15.85 -11.39 -40.46
C ILE A 217 -16.34 -11.17 -41.86
N ALA A 218 -16.29 -9.94 -42.39
CA ALA A 218 -16.81 -9.62 -43.71
C ALA A 218 -16.00 -10.29 -44.87
N THR A 219 -14.68 -10.42 -44.69
CA THR A 219 -13.78 -10.89 -45.74
C THR A 219 -13.41 -12.39 -45.64
N LEU A 220 -13.29 -12.88 -44.41
CA LEU A 220 -12.75 -14.22 -44.15
C LEU A 220 -13.79 -15.21 -43.59
N ARG A 221 -15.05 -14.80 -43.40
CA ARG A 221 -16.09 -15.67 -42.84
C ARG A 221 -16.27 -16.95 -43.66
N ASP A 222 -16.43 -16.82 -44.98
CA ASP A 222 -16.67 -17.97 -45.89
C ASP A 222 -15.42 -18.85 -46.05
N PRO A 223 -14.23 -18.30 -46.29
CA PRO A 223 -12.98 -19.10 -46.35
C PRO A 223 -12.66 -19.85 -45.07
N LEU A 224 -13.00 -19.26 -43.90
CA LEU A 224 -12.77 -19.87 -42.58
C LEU A 224 -13.88 -20.83 -42.15
N GLY A 225 -15.02 -20.88 -42.89
CA GLY A 225 -16.19 -21.67 -42.51
C GLY A 225 -16.82 -21.19 -41.19
N MET A 226 -16.80 -19.88 -40.90
CA MET A 226 -17.27 -19.30 -39.65
C MET A 226 -18.80 -19.25 -39.63
N SER A 227 -19.41 -19.89 -38.63
CA SER A 227 -20.86 -19.80 -38.43
C SER A 227 -21.28 -18.40 -37.98
N PRO A 228 -22.55 -18.01 -38.24
CA PRO A 228 -23.06 -16.71 -37.77
C PRO A 228 -22.94 -16.51 -36.24
N SER A 229 -23.10 -17.60 -35.46
CA SER A 229 -22.99 -17.58 -34.01
C SER A 229 -21.57 -17.26 -33.55
N PHE A 230 -20.54 -17.87 -34.18
CA PHE A 230 -19.15 -17.56 -33.89
C PHE A 230 -18.76 -16.14 -34.31
N ALA A 231 -19.29 -15.64 -35.43
CA ALA A 231 -19.08 -14.26 -35.85
C ALA A 231 -19.67 -13.27 -34.81
N GLY A 232 -20.86 -13.51 -34.30
CA GLY A 232 -21.49 -12.73 -33.25
C GLY A 232 -20.67 -12.77 -31.93
N MET A 233 -20.21 -13.94 -31.54
CA MET A 233 -19.36 -14.12 -30.36
C MET A 233 -18.02 -13.38 -30.49
N MET A 234 -17.38 -13.42 -31.65
CA MET A 234 -16.15 -12.69 -31.93
C MET A 234 -16.36 -11.17 -31.79
N MET A 235 -17.47 -10.66 -32.34
CA MET A 235 -17.83 -9.23 -32.24
C MET A 235 -18.12 -8.79 -30.81
N MET A 236 -18.84 -9.61 -30.05
CA MET A 236 -19.10 -9.37 -28.63
C MET A 236 -17.80 -9.24 -27.82
N TRP A 237 -16.86 -10.15 -28.00
CA TRP A 237 -15.57 -10.09 -27.34
C TRP A 237 -14.71 -8.92 -27.79
N ALA A 238 -14.78 -8.53 -29.07
CA ALA A 238 -14.08 -7.35 -29.57
C ALA A 238 -14.54 -6.06 -28.89
N PHE A 239 -15.85 -5.88 -28.67
CA PHE A 239 -16.38 -4.75 -27.89
C PHE A 239 -16.04 -4.85 -26.40
N HIS A 240 -16.02 -6.05 -25.85
CA HIS A 240 -15.73 -6.26 -24.44
C HIS A 240 -14.26 -5.94 -24.09
N GLN A 241 -13.35 -6.03 -25.04
CA GLN A 241 -11.92 -5.74 -24.83
C GLN A 241 -11.64 -4.31 -24.36
N ALA A 242 -12.43 -3.32 -24.81
CA ALA A 242 -12.31 -1.94 -24.32
C ALA A 242 -12.40 -1.85 -22.80
N ILE A 243 -13.44 -2.45 -22.27
CA ILE A 243 -13.76 -2.44 -20.85
C ILE A 243 -12.69 -3.20 -20.04
N THR A 244 -12.28 -4.37 -20.54
CA THR A 244 -11.27 -5.19 -19.85
C THR A 244 -9.91 -4.53 -19.82
N TYR A 245 -9.48 -3.87 -20.89
CA TYR A 245 -8.23 -3.11 -20.92
C TYR A 245 -8.24 -1.93 -19.94
N MET A 246 -9.36 -1.19 -19.88
CA MET A 246 -9.50 -0.10 -18.94
C MET A 246 -9.38 -0.58 -17.48
N PHE A 247 -10.08 -1.67 -17.14
CA PHE A 247 -9.98 -2.25 -15.80
C PHE A 247 -8.57 -2.79 -15.50
N LEU A 248 -7.94 -3.46 -16.45
CA LEU A 248 -6.59 -3.98 -16.28
C LEU A 248 -5.58 -2.87 -15.99
N ILE A 249 -5.60 -1.80 -16.77
CA ILE A 249 -4.67 -0.69 -16.64
C ILE A 249 -4.92 0.08 -15.33
N THR A 250 -6.17 0.42 -15.04
CA THR A 250 -6.52 1.17 -13.83
C THR A 250 -6.21 0.37 -12.57
N ALA A 251 -6.69 -0.89 -12.51
CA ALA A 251 -6.49 -1.72 -11.32
C ALA A 251 -5.03 -2.08 -11.09
N SER A 252 -4.23 -2.32 -12.15
CA SER A 252 -2.80 -2.59 -12.00
C SER A 252 -2.02 -1.35 -11.50
N THR A 253 -2.36 -0.16 -11.99
CA THR A 253 -1.75 1.08 -11.51
C THR A 253 -2.12 1.36 -10.05
N GLU A 254 -3.38 1.17 -9.67
CA GLU A 254 -3.82 1.34 -8.28
C GLU A 254 -3.23 0.28 -7.34
N ALA A 255 -3.08 -0.97 -7.79
CA ALA A 255 -2.39 -2.01 -7.04
C ALA A 255 -0.91 -1.67 -6.80
N GLU A 256 -0.23 -1.13 -7.80
CA GLU A 256 1.15 -0.67 -7.66
C GLU A 256 1.30 0.47 -6.65
N LEU A 257 0.38 1.42 -6.66
CA LEU A 257 0.35 2.50 -5.66
C LEU A 257 0.10 1.95 -4.25
N ALA A 258 -0.81 1.01 -4.09
CA ALA A 258 -1.05 0.33 -2.82
C ALA A 258 0.18 -0.47 -2.35
N ALA A 259 0.95 -1.06 -3.28
CA ALA A 259 2.18 -1.77 -2.95
C ALA A 259 3.23 -0.88 -2.26
N THR A 260 3.27 0.42 -2.55
CA THR A 260 4.17 1.35 -1.84
C THR A 260 3.83 1.48 -0.35
N SER A 261 2.56 1.35 0.04
CA SER A 261 2.15 1.30 1.45
C SER A 261 2.58 0.00 2.11
N VAL A 262 2.45 -1.12 1.39
CA VAL A 262 2.97 -2.43 1.84
C VAL A 262 4.48 -2.36 2.09
N GLU A 263 5.26 -1.78 1.17
CA GLU A 263 6.70 -1.58 1.34
C GLU A 263 7.04 -0.74 2.58
N ARG A 264 6.27 0.32 2.87
CA ARG A 264 6.48 1.15 4.06
C ARG A 264 6.19 0.39 5.35
N VAL A 265 5.15 -0.43 5.40
CA VAL A 265 4.84 -1.28 6.56
C VAL A 265 5.88 -2.39 6.68
N LEU A 266 6.29 -2.99 5.56
CA LEU A 266 7.33 -4.01 5.53
C LEU A 266 8.67 -3.47 6.02
N SER A 267 9.08 -2.26 5.59
CA SER A 267 10.30 -1.62 6.09
C SER A 267 10.23 -1.37 7.59
N LEU A 268 9.05 -1.00 8.12
CA LEU A 268 8.86 -0.87 9.55
C LEU A 268 9.01 -2.22 10.27
N ALA A 269 8.53 -3.30 9.67
CA ALA A 269 8.64 -4.65 10.23
C ALA A 269 10.06 -5.24 10.16
N MET A 270 10.84 -4.90 9.12
CA MET A 270 12.14 -5.52 8.86
C MET A 270 13.33 -4.66 9.31
N ASP A 271 13.25 -3.33 9.13
CA ASP A 271 14.38 -2.40 9.33
C ASP A 271 14.37 -1.78 10.74
N THR A 272 13.28 -1.93 11.52
CA THR A 272 13.24 -1.39 12.88
C THR A 272 14.19 -2.18 13.78
N PRO A 273 15.16 -1.51 14.44
CA PRO A 273 16.06 -2.17 15.37
C PRO A 273 15.27 -2.73 16.56
N VAL A 274 15.71 -3.85 17.10
CA VAL A 274 15.12 -4.51 18.26
C VAL A 274 16.05 -4.34 19.44
N GLU A 275 15.50 -4.03 20.61
CA GLU A 275 16.24 -4.01 21.85
C GLU A 275 16.65 -5.41 22.27
N ALA A 276 17.79 -5.52 22.96
CA ALA A 276 18.26 -6.82 23.46
C ALA A 276 17.19 -7.44 24.41
N PRO A 277 17.03 -8.77 24.37
CA PRO A 277 15.98 -9.43 25.15
C PRO A 277 16.17 -9.20 26.64
N HIS A 278 15.07 -8.91 27.35
CA HIS A 278 15.01 -8.54 28.78
C HIS A 278 15.35 -9.69 29.72
N ARG A 279 15.23 -10.93 29.27
CA ARG A 279 15.43 -12.15 30.09
C ARG A 279 16.43 -13.06 29.41
N SER A 280 17.43 -13.46 30.20
CA SER A 280 18.40 -14.50 29.85
C SER A 280 17.80 -15.92 29.74
N ASP A 281 16.52 -16.12 30.09
CA ASP A 281 15.87 -17.42 30.18
C ASP A 281 15.34 -17.96 28.86
N GLU A 282 15.21 -17.11 27.84
CA GLU A 282 14.80 -17.53 26.51
C GLU A 282 16.02 -17.52 25.56
N GLY A 283 16.80 -18.56 25.61
CA GLY A 283 17.71 -19.18 24.63
C GLY A 283 18.17 -18.45 23.36
N MET A 284 18.00 -17.15 23.19
CA MET A 284 18.55 -16.35 22.10
C MET A 284 19.88 -15.76 22.50
N LYS A 285 20.94 -16.52 22.26
CA LYS A 285 22.33 -16.04 22.32
C LYS A 285 22.54 -15.03 21.19
N ALA A 286 22.57 -13.76 21.49
CA ALA A 286 23.25 -12.79 20.63
C ALA A 286 24.77 -13.07 20.75
N GLU A 287 25.37 -13.49 19.66
CA GLU A 287 26.83 -13.72 19.61
C GLU A 287 27.55 -12.40 19.86
N GLY A 288 28.23 -12.30 21.00
CA GLY A 288 29.20 -11.24 21.28
C GLY A 288 28.93 -10.30 22.47
N GLU A 289 27.82 -10.46 23.22
CA GLU A 289 27.61 -9.66 24.42
C GLU A 289 28.13 -10.38 25.69
N PRO A 290 28.79 -9.64 26.65
CA PRO A 290 29.22 -10.23 27.90
C PRO A 290 27.99 -10.70 28.70
N HIS A 291 28.02 -11.96 29.13
CA HIS A 291 26.99 -12.56 29.96
C HIS A 291 26.86 -11.80 31.29
N LEU A 292 25.87 -10.93 31.40
CA LEU A 292 25.35 -10.56 32.70
C LEU A 292 24.55 -11.77 33.18
N GLY A 293 25.10 -12.49 34.15
CA GLY A 293 24.42 -13.62 34.80
C GLY A 293 23.04 -13.20 35.31
N SER A 294 22.09 -14.12 35.34
CA SER A 294 20.79 -13.90 35.96
C SER A 294 21.01 -13.32 37.35
N PRO A 295 20.39 -12.19 37.72
CA PRO A 295 20.51 -11.67 39.06
C PRO A 295 19.98 -12.68 40.07
N ASP A 296 20.65 -12.79 41.22
CA ASP A 296 20.20 -13.65 42.32
C ASP A 296 18.73 -13.37 42.66
N ALA A 297 18.01 -14.36 43.14
CA ALA A 297 16.58 -14.25 43.47
C ALA A 297 16.25 -13.12 44.44
N ASP A 298 17.22 -12.68 45.23
CA ASP A 298 17.10 -11.59 46.22
C ASP A 298 17.64 -10.23 45.71
N TRP A 299 17.98 -10.10 44.44
CA TRP A 299 18.44 -8.85 43.85
C TRP A 299 17.27 -7.90 43.56
N PRO A 300 17.37 -6.61 43.99
CA PRO A 300 18.45 -5.94 44.68
C PRO A 300 18.36 -6.07 46.24
N ALA A 301 19.29 -6.79 46.85
CA ALA A 301 19.28 -7.08 48.29
C ALA A 301 19.31 -5.85 49.19
N ARG A 302 20.05 -4.81 48.81
CA ARG A 302 20.25 -3.59 49.62
C ARG A 302 19.93 -2.29 48.93
N GLY A 303 19.74 -2.27 47.61
CA GLY A 303 19.43 -1.07 46.81
C GLY A 303 20.59 -0.03 46.79
N GLU A 304 21.82 -0.46 46.97
CA GLU A 304 23.02 0.34 46.75
C GLU A 304 23.28 0.47 45.23
N LEU A 305 23.65 1.67 44.76
CA LEU A 305 23.89 1.95 43.37
C LEU A 305 25.26 2.62 43.19
N THR A 306 26.15 1.98 42.47
CA THR A 306 27.51 2.49 42.18
C THR A 306 27.64 2.76 40.68
N PHE A 307 28.05 3.97 40.34
CA PHE A 307 28.41 4.38 38.98
C PHE A 307 29.95 4.45 38.92
N GLU A 308 30.54 3.76 37.94
CA GLU A 308 31.98 3.75 37.72
C GLU A 308 32.26 4.20 36.27
N ASN A 309 32.83 5.41 36.13
CA ASN A 309 33.23 6.00 34.85
C ASN A 309 32.15 5.90 33.75
N VAL A 310 30.88 6.11 34.12
CA VAL A 310 29.75 5.94 33.22
C VAL A 310 29.78 7.01 32.13
N GLN A 311 29.86 6.57 30.87
CA GLN A 311 29.76 7.42 29.71
C GLN A 311 28.46 7.10 28.97
N LEU A 312 27.73 8.12 28.51
CA LEU A 312 26.47 7.93 27.82
C LEU A 312 26.30 8.92 26.69
N ARG A 313 25.76 8.42 25.56
CA ARG A 313 25.29 9.18 24.40
C ARG A 313 23.83 8.86 24.12
N TYR A 314 23.05 9.82 23.71
CA TYR A 314 21.65 9.59 23.28
C TYR A 314 21.56 8.78 21.98
N ARG A 315 22.54 8.94 21.09
CA ARG A 315 22.65 8.23 19.81
C ARG A 315 24.09 8.21 19.31
N PRO A 316 24.46 7.25 18.46
CA PRO A 316 25.72 7.30 17.73
C PRO A 316 25.87 8.63 16.97
N GLY A 317 27.05 9.25 17.05
CA GLY A 317 27.35 10.53 16.41
C GLY A 317 27.05 11.79 17.23
N LEU A 318 26.31 11.70 18.36
CA LEU A 318 26.12 12.83 19.27
C LEU A 318 27.24 12.93 20.31
N PRO A 319 27.53 14.14 20.87
CA PRO A 319 28.44 14.29 21.96
C PRO A 319 27.98 13.52 23.21
N LEU A 320 28.92 13.13 24.07
CA LEU A 320 28.64 12.47 25.34
C LEU A 320 27.77 13.37 26.24
N ALA A 321 26.61 12.84 26.66
CA ALA A 321 25.75 13.48 27.66
C ALA A 321 26.29 13.26 29.06
N LEU A 322 26.84 12.08 29.38
CA LEU A 322 27.61 11.79 30.59
C LEU A 322 29.06 11.50 30.16
N ARG A 323 30.01 12.12 30.86
CA ARG A 323 31.44 12.11 30.50
C ARG A 323 32.28 11.49 31.60
N GLY A 324 32.04 10.23 31.96
CA GLY A 324 32.79 9.56 33.01
C GLY A 324 32.29 9.89 34.41
N LEU A 325 30.98 9.72 34.64
CA LEU A 325 30.38 9.95 35.95
C LEU A 325 30.64 8.78 36.89
N SER A 326 31.22 9.09 38.11
CA SER A 326 31.48 8.10 39.16
C SER A 326 30.94 8.59 40.47
N PHE A 327 30.07 7.82 41.11
CA PHE A 327 29.55 8.06 42.48
C PHE A 327 28.89 6.79 43.02
N THR A 328 28.69 6.72 44.34
CA THR A 328 27.96 5.64 44.99
C THR A 328 26.78 6.24 45.80
N ALA A 329 25.58 5.76 45.51
CA ALA A 329 24.38 6.02 46.29
C ALA A 329 24.19 4.87 47.29
N ARG A 330 24.34 5.13 48.59
CA ARG A 330 24.21 4.12 49.66
C ARG A 330 22.79 3.61 49.77
N ALA A 331 22.64 2.38 50.23
CA ALA A 331 21.35 1.77 50.49
C ALA A 331 20.48 2.64 51.40
N GLY A 332 19.24 2.91 51.03
CA GLY A 332 18.32 3.78 51.77
C GLY A 332 18.70 5.28 51.78
N GLY A 333 19.82 5.67 51.15
CA GLY A 333 20.27 7.05 51.07
C GLY A 333 19.46 7.86 50.05
N ARG A 334 19.55 9.20 50.13
CA ARG A 334 18.98 10.14 49.16
C ARG A 334 20.12 10.89 48.48
N LEU A 335 20.15 10.89 47.16
CA LEU A 335 21.11 11.63 46.36
C LEU A 335 20.38 12.70 45.54
N GLY A 336 20.79 13.98 45.70
CA GLY A 336 20.27 15.07 44.89
C GLY A 336 21.18 15.36 43.70
N VAL A 337 20.63 15.34 42.50
CA VAL A 337 21.35 15.68 41.26
C VAL A 337 20.96 17.07 40.81
N VAL A 338 21.92 18.02 40.83
CA VAL A 338 21.73 19.42 40.46
C VAL A 338 22.55 19.76 39.22
N GLY A 339 22.01 20.57 38.31
CA GLY A 339 22.69 21.00 37.10
C GLY A 339 21.79 21.81 36.19
N ARG A 340 22.34 22.45 35.16
CA ARG A 340 21.59 23.22 34.14
C ARG A 340 20.67 22.31 33.33
N THR A 341 19.62 22.89 32.69
CA THR A 341 18.81 22.19 31.71
C THR A 341 19.69 21.65 30.57
N GLY A 342 19.54 20.41 30.21
CA GLY A 342 20.38 19.73 29.19
C GLY A 342 21.67 19.10 29.75
N ALA A 343 21.97 19.18 31.04
CA ALA A 343 23.17 18.60 31.66
C ALA A 343 23.10 17.09 31.95
N GLY A 344 22.13 16.37 31.39
CA GLY A 344 22.02 14.90 31.57
C GLY A 344 21.38 14.46 32.89
N LYS A 345 20.81 15.35 33.70
CA LYS A 345 20.20 15.01 35.00
C LYS A 345 19.13 13.91 34.89
N THR A 346 18.28 14.02 33.91
CA THR A 346 17.19 13.07 33.65
C THR A 346 17.71 11.67 33.49
N PHE A 347 18.87 11.50 32.89
CA PHE A 347 19.51 10.18 32.67
C PHE A 347 19.95 9.54 33.98
N VAL A 348 20.48 10.33 34.90
CA VAL A 348 20.87 9.85 36.24
C VAL A 348 19.67 9.46 37.09
N SER A 349 18.50 10.12 36.88
CA SER A 349 17.26 9.86 37.63
C SER A 349 16.37 8.77 37.00
N PHE A 350 16.42 8.58 35.67
CA PHE A 350 15.63 7.54 34.99
C PHE A 350 16.12 6.11 35.27
N HIS A 351 17.32 5.94 35.80
CA HIS A 351 17.89 4.64 36.12
C HIS A 351 17.30 3.94 37.37
N ARG A 352 16.13 4.39 37.82
CA ARG A 352 15.40 3.69 38.87
C ARG A 352 14.57 2.48 38.33
N ALA A 353 14.43 2.36 37.06
CA ALA A 353 13.69 1.25 36.44
C ALA A 353 14.44 0.75 35.21
N SER A 354 15.20 -0.34 35.39
CA SER A 354 15.60 -1.30 34.36
C SER A 354 16.43 -0.75 33.18
N TYR A 355 17.60 -1.27 33.04
CA TYR A 355 18.56 -1.33 31.92
C TYR A 355 19.80 -0.46 32.01
N PHE A 356 20.82 -1.06 32.54
CA PHE A 356 22.21 -0.73 32.19
C PHE A 356 22.65 -1.62 31.03
N VAL A 357 22.83 -1.07 29.85
CA VAL A 357 23.85 -1.54 28.92
C VAL A 357 25.05 -0.65 29.16
N ALA A 358 25.99 -1.11 29.95
CA ALA A 358 27.31 -0.52 30.06
C ALA A 358 28.04 -0.90 28.75
N LEU A 359 28.22 0.05 27.84
CA LEU A 359 29.22 -0.04 26.80
C LEU A 359 30.55 0.41 27.43
N ALA A 360 31.42 -0.57 27.72
CA ALA A 360 32.81 -0.35 27.96
C ALA A 360 33.52 0.08 26.67
#